data_5f5ea917e5591424c41f2f91887e6223
#
_entry.id   5f5ea917e5591424c41f2f91887e6223
#
_cell.length_a   1.000
_cell.length_b   1.000
_cell.length_c   1.000
_cell.angle_alpha   90.00
_cell.angle_beta   90.00
_cell.angle_gamma   90.00
#
_symmetry.space_group_name_H-M   'P 1'
#
loop_
_entity.id
_entity.type
_entity.pdbx_description
1 polymer ?
#
loop_
_entity_poly.entity_id
_entity_poly.type
_entity_poly.pdbx_seq_one_letter_code
_entity_poly.pdbx_strand_id
1 'polypeptide(L)'
;MDDINVRIAHRIRELRLARGYTLDVLAARCQVSRSAISLIERGETSPTAVVLEKLANGLEVPLTQIFTNEAGNSSSQPLIRRNEQAEWRDPETGYIRRTVSPPNLKLPFQIVEIEFPPHSRITYETNESSRVVQQQLWVVEGKIEIQLGETSYALGQGDCLAMQLDQPVIYSNHSAQVARYILVVSNQLVPALKESL
;
A
#
# COMPACT_ATOMS: atom_id res chain seq x y z
N MET A 1 22.41 5.05 -2.56
CA MET A 1 20.92 5.12 -2.59
C MET A 1 20.44 3.75 -2.14
N ASP A 2 19.91 3.63 -0.94
CA ASP A 2 19.39 2.32 -0.47
C ASP A 2 18.25 1.90 -1.39
N ASP A 3 18.36 0.69 -1.93
CA ASP A 3 17.32 0.11 -2.80
C ASP A 3 16.02 -0.03 -1.98
N ILE A 4 14.92 0.54 -2.47
CA ILE A 4 13.61 0.48 -1.81
C ILE A 4 13.19 -0.98 -1.53
N ASN A 5 13.58 -1.94 -2.38
CA ASN A 5 13.28 -3.34 -2.19
C ASN A 5 14.02 -3.93 -0.98
N VAL A 6 15.27 -3.53 -0.74
CA VAL A 6 16.03 -3.93 0.45
C VAL A 6 15.37 -3.38 1.72
N ARG A 7 14.90 -2.14 1.68
CA ARG A 7 14.18 -1.53 2.80
C ARG A 7 12.87 -2.26 3.10
N ILE A 8 12.08 -2.57 2.07
CA ILE A 8 10.84 -3.36 2.18
C ILE A 8 11.14 -4.74 2.80
N ALA A 9 12.19 -5.43 2.31
CA ALA A 9 12.60 -6.74 2.81
C ALA A 9 12.90 -6.70 4.31
N HIS A 10 13.73 -5.74 4.74
CA HIS A 10 14.07 -5.54 6.15
C HIS A 10 12.82 -5.21 6.98
N ARG A 11 11.96 -4.32 6.49
CA ARG A 11 10.77 -3.89 7.21
C ARG A 11 9.76 -5.02 7.42
N ILE A 12 9.52 -5.85 6.41
CA ILE A 12 8.64 -7.03 6.53
C ILE A 12 9.19 -7.98 7.60
N ARG A 13 10.50 -8.26 7.58
CA ARG A 13 11.16 -9.11 8.58
C ARG A 13 11.05 -8.53 9.99
N GLU A 14 11.30 -7.25 10.18
CA GLU A 14 11.16 -6.56 11.47
C GLU A 14 9.72 -6.68 12.01
N LEU A 15 8.73 -6.37 11.18
CA LEU A 15 7.31 -6.46 11.53
C LEU A 15 6.91 -7.89 11.92
N ARG A 16 7.40 -8.90 11.20
CA ARG A 16 7.15 -10.30 11.52
C ARG A 16 7.78 -10.70 12.87
N LEU A 17 9.05 -10.34 13.08
CA LEU A 17 9.76 -10.67 14.32
C LEU A 17 9.16 -9.94 15.53
N ALA A 18 8.74 -8.69 15.38
CA ALA A 18 8.07 -7.93 16.44
C ALA A 18 6.77 -8.57 16.91
N ARG A 19 6.13 -9.38 16.05
CA ARG A 19 4.93 -10.18 16.38
C ARG A 19 5.25 -11.59 16.89
N GLY A 20 6.51 -11.98 16.92
CA GLY A 20 6.92 -13.34 17.28
C GLY A 20 6.51 -14.39 16.24
N TYR A 21 6.21 -13.99 14.99
CA TYR A 21 5.78 -14.94 13.97
C TYR A 21 6.95 -15.66 13.32
N THR A 22 6.81 -16.98 13.16
CA THR A 22 7.66 -17.76 12.24
C THR A 22 7.26 -17.45 10.79
N LEU A 23 8.10 -17.86 9.83
CA LEU A 23 7.73 -17.77 8.41
C LEU A 23 6.47 -18.60 8.10
N ASP A 24 6.30 -19.76 8.74
CA ASP A 24 5.13 -20.61 8.52
C ASP A 24 3.85 -19.96 9.06
N VAL A 25 3.91 -19.33 10.23
CA VAL A 25 2.79 -18.58 10.80
C VAL A 25 2.38 -17.43 9.88
N LEU A 26 3.34 -16.62 9.42
CA LEU A 26 3.03 -15.52 8.51
C LEU A 26 2.48 -16.04 7.17
N ALA A 27 3.05 -17.12 6.61
CA ALA A 27 2.57 -17.74 5.37
C ALA A 27 1.10 -18.15 5.45
N ALA A 28 0.71 -18.79 6.56
CA ALA A 28 -0.67 -19.20 6.79
C ALA A 28 -1.62 -18.00 6.91
N ARG A 29 -1.18 -16.88 7.57
CA ARG A 29 -1.99 -15.70 7.80
C ARG A 29 -2.21 -14.86 6.54
N CYS A 30 -1.20 -14.76 5.67
CA CYS A 30 -1.26 -13.90 4.48
C CYS A 30 -1.51 -14.67 3.18
N GLN A 31 -1.63 -16.01 3.23
CA GLN A 31 -1.82 -16.86 2.05
C GLN A 31 -0.72 -16.65 0.97
N VAL A 32 0.50 -16.41 1.43
CA VAL A 32 1.72 -16.34 0.60
C VAL A 32 2.63 -17.48 1.01
N SER A 33 3.25 -18.16 0.06
CA SER A 33 4.09 -19.31 0.39
C SER A 33 5.28 -18.93 1.28
N ARG A 34 5.65 -19.81 2.22
CA ARG A 34 6.81 -19.64 3.09
C ARG A 34 8.09 -19.33 2.32
N SER A 35 8.30 -20.00 1.18
CA SER A 35 9.46 -19.77 0.32
C SER A 35 9.46 -18.38 -0.29
N ALA A 36 8.31 -17.89 -0.77
CA ALA A 36 8.19 -16.53 -1.31
C ALA A 36 8.49 -15.48 -0.24
N ILE A 37 7.92 -15.61 0.98
CA ILE A 37 8.22 -14.72 2.09
C ILE A 37 9.71 -14.72 2.42
N SER A 38 10.34 -15.89 2.46
CA SER A 38 11.78 -16.01 2.72
C SER A 38 12.63 -15.32 1.66
N LEU A 39 12.28 -15.43 0.36
CA LEU A 39 12.96 -14.75 -0.73
C LEU A 39 12.79 -13.21 -0.63
N ILE A 40 11.58 -12.76 -0.30
CA ILE A 40 11.28 -11.34 -0.10
C ILE A 40 12.10 -10.77 1.07
N GLU A 41 12.11 -11.44 2.24
CA GLU A 41 12.84 -10.97 3.42
C GLU A 41 14.38 -10.94 3.23
N ARG A 42 14.91 -11.72 2.28
CA ARG A 42 16.34 -11.67 1.90
C ARG A 42 16.63 -10.65 0.79
N GLY A 43 15.60 -9.99 0.24
CA GLY A 43 15.75 -9.06 -0.87
C GLY A 43 16.09 -9.73 -2.20
N GLU A 44 15.89 -11.05 -2.32
CA GLU A 44 16.16 -11.81 -3.54
C GLU A 44 15.05 -11.71 -4.58
N THR A 45 13.88 -11.23 -4.16
CA THR A 45 12.73 -11.00 -5.04
C THR A 45 11.97 -9.74 -4.61
N SER A 46 11.51 -8.94 -5.59
CA SER A 46 10.62 -7.82 -5.33
C SER A 46 9.17 -8.33 -5.26
N PRO A 47 8.45 -8.11 -4.14
CA PRO A 47 7.04 -8.48 -4.06
C PRO A 47 6.19 -7.62 -4.99
N THR A 48 5.08 -8.18 -5.49
CA THR A 48 4.06 -7.40 -6.19
C THR A 48 3.18 -6.62 -5.21
N ALA A 49 2.40 -5.66 -5.73
CA ALA A 49 1.46 -4.88 -4.92
C ALA A 49 0.49 -5.77 -4.14
N VAL A 50 -0.05 -6.79 -4.79
CA VAL A 50 -0.97 -7.76 -4.17
C VAL A 50 -0.28 -8.55 -3.07
N VAL A 51 0.98 -8.96 -3.27
CA VAL A 51 1.75 -9.67 -2.25
C VAL A 51 2.07 -8.76 -1.06
N LEU A 52 2.42 -7.49 -1.30
CA LEU A 52 2.66 -6.51 -0.23
C LEU A 52 1.40 -6.27 0.61
N GLU A 53 0.25 -6.19 -0.04
CA GLU A 53 -1.03 -6.02 0.65
C GLU A 53 -1.38 -7.25 1.50
N LYS A 54 -1.24 -8.46 0.95
CA LYS A 54 -1.42 -9.72 1.69
C LYS A 54 -0.50 -9.81 2.91
N LEU A 55 0.77 -9.41 2.76
CA LEU A 55 1.73 -9.36 3.87
C LEU A 55 1.33 -8.33 4.93
N ALA A 56 0.88 -7.13 4.52
CA ALA A 56 0.40 -6.09 5.43
C ALA A 56 -0.79 -6.59 6.25
N ASN A 57 -1.75 -7.25 5.59
CA ASN A 57 -2.92 -7.85 6.24
C ASN A 57 -2.53 -8.96 7.23
N GLY A 58 -1.67 -9.91 6.81
CA GLY A 58 -1.19 -10.97 7.69
C GLY A 58 -0.38 -10.46 8.88
N LEU A 59 0.28 -9.33 8.72
CA LEU A 59 1.00 -8.60 9.76
C LEU A 59 0.10 -7.63 10.56
N GLU A 60 -1.17 -7.47 10.21
CA GLU A 60 -2.12 -6.55 10.86
C GLU A 60 -1.60 -5.10 10.93
N VAL A 61 -1.08 -4.61 9.81
CA VAL A 61 -0.61 -3.23 9.66
C VAL A 61 -1.16 -2.61 8.38
N PRO A 62 -1.35 -1.28 8.33
CA PRO A 62 -1.57 -0.61 7.06
C PRO A 62 -0.39 -0.85 6.11
N LEU A 63 -0.67 -0.98 4.80
CA LEU A 63 0.36 -1.13 3.77
C LEU A 63 1.42 -0.02 3.83
N THR A 64 1.02 1.19 4.24
CA THR A 64 1.92 2.33 4.44
C THR A 64 3.08 2.02 5.40
N GLN A 65 2.88 1.16 6.41
CA GLN A 65 3.92 0.79 7.36
C GLN A 65 5.02 -0.08 6.77
N ILE A 66 4.76 -0.79 5.67
CA ILE A 66 5.80 -1.55 4.96
C ILE A 66 6.79 -0.60 4.26
N PHE A 67 6.32 0.57 3.84
CA PHE A 67 7.14 1.59 3.16
C PHE A 67 7.80 2.59 4.11
N THR A 68 7.52 2.54 5.43
CA THR A 68 8.18 3.41 6.41
C THR A 68 9.55 2.85 6.79
N ASN A 69 10.50 3.75 7.06
CA ASN A 69 11.82 3.40 7.53
C ASN A 69 11.92 3.74 9.03
N GLU A 70 11.83 2.74 9.91
CA GLU A 70 12.07 2.94 11.35
C GLU A 70 13.55 2.74 11.74
N ALA A 71 14.34 2.09 10.87
CA ALA A 71 15.75 1.85 11.08
C ALA A 71 16.60 3.04 10.62
N GLY A 72 16.76 4.00 11.47
CA GLY A 72 17.75 5.07 11.25
C GLY A 72 17.48 6.27 12.12
N ASN A 73 18.53 6.83 12.70
CA ASN A 73 18.64 8.16 13.33
C ASN A 73 18.33 9.29 12.32
N SER A 74 17.37 9.10 11.42
CA SER A 74 16.92 10.16 10.53
C SER A 74 16.19 11.16 11.41
N SER A 75 16.78 12.34 11.56
CA SER A 75 16.12 13.48 12.18
C SER A 75 14.69 13.54 11.67
N SER A 76 13.71 13.67 12.56
CA SER A 76 12.30 13.88 12.25
C SER A 76 12.11 15.26 11.59
N GLN A 77 12.73 15.45 10.41
CA GLN A 77 12.58 16.68 9.66
C GLN A 77 11.19 16.75 9.05
N PRO A 78 10.50 17.86 9.22
CA PRO A 78 9.15 18.00 8.67
C PRO A 78 9.13 18.20 7.15
N LEU A 79 10.28 18.43 6.53
CA LEU A 79 10.44 18.62 5.09
C LEU A 79 11.11 17.41 4.45
N ILE A 80 10.54 16.93 3.36
CA ILE A 80 11.17 16.00 2.42
C ILE A 80 11.11 16.59 1.01
N ARG A 81 12.22 16.64 0.32
CA ARG A 81 12.28 17.09 -1.06
C ARG A 81 11.83 15.98 -2.01
N ARG A 82 11.29 16.34 -3.20
CA ARG A 82 10.79 15.37 -4.18
C ARG A 82 11.82 14.28 -4.55
N ASN A 83 13.07 14.66 -4.69
CA ASN A 83 14.18 13.74 -5.03
C ASN A 83 14.61 12.81 -3.88
N GLU A 84 14.10 13.04 -2.68
CA GLU A 84 14.34 12.22 -1.49
C GLU A 84 13.16 11.28 -1.19
N GLN A 85 12.00 11.52 -1.85
CA GLN A 85 10.80 10.71 -1.66
C GLN A 85 11.02 9.30 -2.19
N ALA A 86 10.71 8.31 -1.36
CA ALA A 86 10.85 6.91 -1.73
C ALA A 86 9.84 6.54 -2.83
N GLU A 87 10.34 5.93 -3.89
CA GLU A 87 9.57 5.46 -5.02
C GLU A 87 9.74 3.95 -5.16
N TRP A 88 8.63 3.25 -5.28
CA TRP A 88 8.59 1.82 -5.54
C TRP A 88 7.75 1.55 -6.79
N ARG A 89 8.22 0.63 -7.63
CA ARG A 89 7.53 0.19 -8.85
C ARG A 89 7.05 -1.26 -8.66
N ASP A 90 5.77 -1.47 -8.93
CA ASP A 90 5.20 -2.81 -8.98
C ASP A 90 5.80 -3.62 -10.14
N PRO A 91 6.42 -4.78 -9.86
CA PRO A 91 7.06 -5.58 -10.92
C PRO A 91 6.06 -6.21 -11.90
N GLU A 92 4.79 -6.34 -11.54
CA GLU A 92 3.76 -6.98 -12.34
C GLU A 92 3.07 -5.98 -13.28
N THR A 93 2.55 -4.89 -12.75
CA THR A 93 1.78 -3.90 -13.52
C THR A 93 2.59 -2.70 -13.93
N GLY A 94 3.71 -2.47 -13.27
CA GLY A 94 4.56 -1.30 -13.50
C GLY A 94 4.03 -0.02 -12.86
N TYR A 95 2.94 -0.05 -12.07
CA TYR A 95 2.50 1.16 -11.38
C TYR A 95 3.56 1.65 -10.39
N ILE A 96 3.63 2.96 -10.25
CA ILE A 96 4.61 3.60 -9.39
C ILE A 96 3.90 4.15 -8.17
N ARG A 97 4.43 3.82 -6.99
CA ARG A 97 4.03 4.35 -5.70
C ARG A 97 5.14 5.22 -5.14
N ARG A 98 4.86 6.51 -4.93
CA ARG A 98 5.78 7.45 -4.28
C ARG A 98 5.24 7.86 -2.92
N THR A 99 6.04 7.70 -1.87
CA THR A 99 5.71 8.18 -0.53
C THR A 99 6.06 9.65 -0.43
N VAL A 100 5.03 10.52 -0.40
CA VAL A 100 5.18 11.98 -0.37
C VAL A 100 5.40 12.50 1.04
N SER A 101 4.72 11.91 2.03
CA SER A 101 4.87 12.30 3.42
C SER A 101 6.28 12.08 3.95
N PRO A 102 6.85 13.02 4.73
CA PRO A 102 8.13 12.83 5.39
C PRO A 102 8.14 11.55 6.24
N PRO A 103 9.22 10.75 6.20
CA PRO A 103 9.34 9.56 7.02
C PRO A 103 9.51 9.92 8.51
N ASN A 104 9.26 8.95 9.38
CA ASN A 104 9.50 9.03 10.83
C ASN A 104 8.68 10.08 11.61
N LEU A 105 7.69 10.71 10.98
CA LEU A 105 6.70 11.52 11.67
C LEU A 105 5.49 10.64 12.05
N LYS A 106 5.08 10.71 13.34
CA LYS A 106 3.89 10.02 13.83
C LYS A 106 2.62 10.78 13.45
N LEU A 107 2.36 10.87 12.14
CA LEU A 107 1.14 11.46 11.63
C LEU A 107 0.01 10.42 11.56
N PRO A 108 -1.24 10.80 11.73
CA PRO A 108 -2.39 9.89 11.64
C PRO A 108 -2.67 9.44 10.19
N PHE A 109 -2.09 10.09 9.20
CA PHE A 109 -2.24 9.80 7.78
C PHE A 109 -0.91 9.92 7.04
N GLN A 110 -0.86 9.31 5.85
CA GLN A 110 0.25 9.42 4.90
C GLN A 110 -0.28 9.85 3.53
N ILE A 111 0.46 10.69 2.85
CA ILE A 111 0.21 11.08 1.46
C ILE A 111 1.08 10.23 0.55
N VAL A 112 0.45 9.66 -0.47
CA VAL A 112 1.08 8.81 -1.47
C VAL A 112 0.65 9.26 -2.86
N GLU A 113 1.59 9.46 -3.77
CA GLU A 113 1.32 9.68 -5.19
C GLU A 113 1.41 8.36 -5.94
N ILE A 114 0.45 8.12 -6.81
CA ILE A 114 0.41 6.93 -7.67
C ILE A 114 0.41 7.36 -9.13
N GLU A 115 1.26 6.71 -9.93
CA GLU A 115 1.18 6.70 -11.39
C GLU A 115 0.71 5.31 -11.83
N PHE A 116 -0.50 5.24 -12.37
CA PHE A 116 -1.13 3.98 -12.72
C PHE A 116 -1.15 3.82 -14.25
N PRO A 117 -0.44 2.80 -14.80
CA PRO A 117 -0.24 2.66 -16.24
C PRO A 117 -1.54 2.48 -17.03
N PRO A 118 -1.53 2.76 -18.35
CA PRO A 118 -2.61 2.42 -19.26
C PRO A 118 -2.93 0.92 -19.23
N HIS A 119 -4.21 0.58 -19.40
CA HIS A 119 -4.70 -0.80 -19.53
C HIS A 119 -4.28 -1.73 -18.38
N SER A 120 -4.02 -1.16 -17.20
CA SER A 120 -3.60 -1.91 -16.01
C SER A 120 -4.77 -2.13 -15.05
N ARG A 121 -4.69 -3.24 -14.32
CA ARG A 121 -5.67 -3.60 -13.29
C ARG A 121 -4.95 -4.23 -12.10
N ILE A 122 -5.35 -3.84 -10.89
CA ILE A 122 -4.91 -4.45 -9.63
C ILE A 122 -6.15 -4.77 -8.80
N THR A 123 -6.19 -5.97 -8.25
CA THR A 123 -7.27 -6.40 -7.35
C THR A 123 -6.67 -6.68 -5.98
N TYR A 124 -7.21 -6.02 -4.97
CA TYR A 124 -6.93 -6.31 -3.57
C TYR A 124 -8.11 -7.05 -2.96
N GLU A 125 -7.82 -8.23 -2.43
CA GLU A 125 -8.79 -9.02 -1.71
C GLU A 125 -8.88 -8.52 -0.28
N THR A 126 -10.08 -8.46 0.27
CA THR A 126 -10.27 -8.06 1.67
C THR A 126 -10.15 -9.28 2.56
N ASN A 127 -9.43 -9.15 3.66
CA ASN A 127 -9.55 -10.07 4.77
C ASN A 127 -10.71 -9.62 5.67
N GLU A 128 -11.46 -10.56 6.22
CA GLU A 128 -12.46 -10.30 7.26
C GLU A 128 -11.77 -9.78 8.53
N SER A 129 -11.45 -8.50 8.53
CA SER A 129 -10.83 -7.81 9.66
C SER A 129 -11.85 -6.89 10.33
N SER A 130 -11.88 -6.91 11.66
CA SER A 130 -12.64 -5.91 12.41
C SER A 130 -12.02 -4.51 12.36
N ARG A 131 -10.86 -4.38 11.74
CA ARG A 131 -10.09 -3.12 11.62
C ARG A 131 -9.66 -2.93 10.17
N VAL A 132 -9.87 -1.73 9.68
CA VAL A 132 -9.70 -1.39 8.26
C VAL A 132 -8.89 -0.12 8.08
N VAL A 133 -8.38 0.07 6.87
CA VAL A 133 -7.73 1.30 6.43
C VAL A 133 -8.78 2.23 5.84
N GLN A 134 -8.73 3.51 6.20
CA GLN A 134 -9.49 4.58 5.54
C GLN A 134 -8.56 5.34 4.60
N GLN A 135 -9.06 5.67 3.41
CA GLN A 135 -8.31 6.48 2.46
C GLN A 135 -9.22 7.36 1.62
N GLN A 136 -8.63 8.44 1.11
CA GLN A 136 -9.20 9.28 0.06
C GLN A 136 -8.30 9.19 -1.17
N LEU A 137 -8.91 9.04 -2.34
CA LEU A 137 -8.27 9.05 -3.63
C LEU A 137 -8.69 10.31 -4.39
N TRP A 138 -7.73 11.15 -4.76
CA TRP A 138 -7.97 12.35 -5.55
C TRP A 138 -7.24 12.25 -6.88
N VAL A 139 -7.98 12.27 -7.99
CA VAL A 139 -7.42 12.17 -9.35
C VAL A 139 -6.81 13.51 -9.75
N VAL A 140 -5.50 13.51 -10.02
CA VAL A 140 -4.75 14.69 -10.46
C VAL A 140 -4.69 14.78 -11.98
N GLU A 141 -4.60 13.63 -12.66
CA GLU A 141 -4.49 13.55 -14.12
C GLU A 141 -5.03 12.21 -14.64
N GLY A 142 -5.65 12.23 -15.81
CA GLY A 142 -6.19 11.04 -16.45
C GLY A 142 -7.52 10.58 -15.86
N LYS A 143 -7.77 9.28 -15.98
CA LYS A 143 -9.01 8.64 -15.52
C LYS A 143 -8.69 7.30 -14.87
N ILE A 144 -9.45 6.92 -13.85
CA ILE A 144 -9.36 5.62 -13.21
C ILE A 144 -10.76 5.14 -12.81
N GLU A 145 -10.99 3.84 -12.88
CA GLU A 145 -12.16 3.20 -12.31
C GLU A 145 -11.79 2.48 -11.03
N ILE A 146 -12.58 2.70 -9.99
CA ILE A 146 -12.46 2.03 -8.70
C ILE A 146 -13.73 1.22 -8.49
N GLN A 147 -13.58 -0.09 -8.43
CA GLN A 147 -14.67 -0.97 -8.00
C GLN A 147 -14.45 -1.31 -6.53
N LEU A 148 -15.43 -0.97 -5.70
CA LEU A 148 -15.45 -1.23 -4.26
C LEU A 148 -16.62 -2.16 -3.98
N GLY A 149 -16.32 -3.43 -3.71
CA GLY A 149 -17.32 -4.50 -3.66
C GLY A 149 -18.07 -4.60 -5.00
N GLU A 150 -19.40 -4.37 -4.97
CA GLU A 150 -20.26 -4.41 -6.15
C GLU A 150 -20.41 -3.05 -6.83
N THR A 151 -19.93 -1.96 -6.24
CA THR A 151 -20.12 -0.60 -6.75
C THR A 151 -18.87 -0.12 -7.51
N SER A 152 -19.07 0.37 -8.74
CA SER A 152 -18.01 0.96 -9.56
C SER A 152 -18.14 2.48 -9.62
N TYR A 153 -17.00 3.15 -9.50
CA TYR A 153 -16.85 4.60 -9.58
C TYR A 153 -15.86 4.95 -10.70
N ALA A 154 -16.36 5.57 -11.77
CA ALA A 154 -15.52 6.12 -12.83
C ALA A 154 -15.08 7.53 -12.43
N LEU A 155 -13.79 7.72 -12.21
CA LEU A 155 -13.22 8.99 -11.72
C LEU A 155 -12.39 9.65 -12.81
N GLY A 156 -12.59 10.93 -13.00
CA GLY A 156 -11.82 11.82 -13.86
C GLY A 156 -11.00 12.83 -13.06
N GLN A 157 -10.25 13.65 -13.77
CA GLN A 157 -9.43 14.71 -13.17
C GLN A 157 -10.27 15.62 -12.26
N GLY A 158 -9.80 15.81 -11.02
CA GLY A 158 -10.46 16.63 -10.00
C GLY A 158 -11.40 15.84 -9.09
N ASP A 159 -11.85 14.65 -9.48
CA ASP A 159 -12.72 13.83 -8.66
C ASP A 159 -11.99 13.26 -7.43
N CYS A 160 -12.74 13.15 -6.33
CA CYS A 160 -12.25 12.57 -5.08
C CYS A 160 -13.21 11.50 -4.57
N LEU A 161 -12.69 10.32 -4.27
CA LEU A 161 -13.41 9.20 -3.67
C LEU A 161 -12.87 8.92 -2.27
N ALA A 162 -13.74 9.00 -1.25
CA ALA A 162 -13.42 8.52 0.09
C ALA A 162 -13.89 7.07 0.22
N MET A 163 -13.03 6.20 0.75
CA MET A 163 -13.34 4.78 0.89
C MET A 163 -12.74 4.19 2.15
N GLN A 164 -13.39 3.14 2.62
CA GLN A 164 -12.92 2.25 3.66
C GLN A 164 -12.59 0.90 3.02
N LEU A 165 -11.42 0.34 3.33
CA LEU A 165 -10.97 -0.91 2.73
C LEU A 165 -11.46 -2.11 3.56
N ASP A 166 -12.77 -2.29 3.60
CA ASP A 166 -13.48 -3.38 4.28
C ASP A 166 -14.11 -4.40 3.33
N GLN A 167 -13.95 -4.18 2.04
CA GLN A 167 -14.43 -5.03 0.95
C GLN A 167 -13.40 -5.07 -0.18
N PRO A 168 -13.46 -6.04 -1.10
CA PRO A 168 -12.54 -6.12 -2.23
C PRO A 168 -12.52 -4.82 -3.02
N VAL A 169 -11.32 -4.37 -3.38
CA VAL A 169 -11.14 -3.17 -4.20
C VAL A 169 -10.36 -3.48 -5.46
N ILE A 170 -10.85 -2.98 -6.59
CA ILE A 170 -10.22 -3.12 -7.89
C ILE A 170 -9.92 -1.72 -8.43
N TYR A 171 -8.68 -1.51 -8.80
CA TYR A 171 -8.21 -0.32 -9.51
C TYR A 171 -8.03 -0.68 -10.97
N SER A 172 -8.68 0.03 -11.90
CA SER A 172 -8.61 -0.23 -13.33
C SER A 172 -8.41 1.05 -14.13
N ASN A 173 -7.40 1.07 -14.97
CA ASN A 173 -7.21 2.12 -15.96
C ASN A 173 -7.49 1.56 -17.35
N HIS A 174 -8.67 1.84 -17.89
CA HIS A 174 -9.10 1.40 -19.21
C HIS A 174 -8.62 2.34 -20.33
N SER A 175 -8.02 3.47 -19.98
CA SER A 175 -7.58 4.48 -20.95
C SER A 175 -6.21 4.16 -21.54
N ALA A 176 -5.83 4.84 -22.61
CA ALA A 176 -4.50 4.78 -23.22
C ALA A 176 -3.48 5.73 -22.55
N GLN A 177 -3.88 6.42 -21.49
CA GLN A 177 -3.03 7.39 -20.77
C GLN A 177 -2.79 6.92 -19.35
N VAL A 178 -1.66 7.35 -18.77
CA VAL A 178 -1.39 7.15 -17.34
C VAL A 178 -2.43 7.90 -16.51
N ALA A 179 -2.96 7.26 -15.49
CA ALA A 179 -3.74 7.94 -14.45
C ALA A 179 -2.82 8.30 -13.29
N ARG A 180 -2.83 9.57 -12.86
CA ARG A 180 -2.09 10.04 -11.70
C ARG A 180 -3.05 10.51 -10.62
N TYR A 181 -2.91 9.95 -9.41
CA TYR A 181 -3.77 10.30 -8.30
C TYR A 181 -3.00 10.31 -6.97
N ILE A 182 -3.54 11.03 -6.01
CA ILE A 182 -3.03 11.12 -4.66
C ILE A 182 -3.92 10.27 -3.75
N LEU A 183 -3.28 9.46 -2.91
CA LEU A 183 -3.93 8.79 -1.80
C LEU A 183 -3.57 9.49 -0.49
N VAL A 184 -4.57 9.84 0.30
CA VAL A 184 -4.42 10.17 1.71
C VAL A 184 -4.90 8.96 2.50
N VAL A 185 -3.97 8.26 3.15
CA VAL A 185 -4.20 6.95 3.75
C VAL A 185 -4.01 7.04 5.25
N SER A 186 -4.91 6.46 6.03
CA SER A 186 -4.73 6.37 7.49
C SER A 186 -3.52 5.48 7.82
N ASN A 187 -2.68 5.95 8.74
CA ASN A 187 -1.54 5.18 9.26
C ASN A 187 -1.92 4.21 10.39
N GLN A 188 -3.19 4.17 10.73
CA GLN A 188 -3.74 3.29 11.76
C GLN A 188 -4.94 2.54 11.20
N LEU A 189 -5.07 1.29 11.61
CA LEU A 189 -6.28 0.53 11.36
C LEU A 189 -7.37 1.06 12.31
N VAL A 190 -8.50 1.41 11.74
CA VAL A 190 -9.68 1.87 12.48
C VAL A 190 -10.74 0.76 12.54
N PRO A 191 -11.68 0.79 13.51
CA PRO A 191 -12.80 -0.14 13.49
C PRO A 191 -13.59 0.00 12.19
N ALA A 192 -13.99 -1.13 11.59
CA ALA A 192 -14.90 -1.12 10.45
C ALA A 192 -16.23 -0.47 10.87
N LEU A 193 -16.68 0.51 10.09
CA LEU A 193 -18.02 1.05 10.27
C LEU A 193 -19.01 -0.05 9.87
N LYS A 194 -19.68 -0.67 10.84
CA LYS A 194 -20.85 -1.50 10.54
C LYS A 194 -21.91 -0.55 10.02
N GLU A 195 -22.42 -0.79 8.82
CA GLU A 195 -23.61 -0.12 8.35
C GLU A 195 -24.69 -0.35 9.42
N SER A 196 -25.15 0.75 10.02
CA SER A 196 -26.34 0.70 10.88
C SER A 196 -27.52 0.49 9.94
N LEU A 197 -28.04 -0.74 9.92
CA LEU A 197 -29.31 -1.11 9.28
C LEU A 197 -30.46 -0.27 9.85
#